data_92aba8d5db9272b22c96f03a036d2af0
#
_entry.id   92aba8d5db9272b22c96f03a036d2af0
#
_cell.length_a   1.000
_cell.length_b   1.000
_cell.length_c   1.000
_cell.angle_alpha   90.00
_cell.angle_beta   90.00
_cell.angle_gamma   90.00
#
_symmetry.space_group_name_H-M   'P 1'
#
loop_
_entity.id
_entity.type
_entity.pdbx_description
1 polymer ?
#
loop_
_entity_poly.entity_id
_entity_poly.type
_entity_poly.pdbx_seq_one_letter_code
_entity_poly.pdbx_strand_id
1 'polypeptide(L)'
;MFLAFDDTDSLESMCTTFLATELIKALGVYDLIGLPRLMRLNPTVPWKTRGNGALCLRLGIGRGEPTMVGELDDMPVYSYGRTAEEADPEFVLTVAEDVISRLARTEEGASPGLVVSAAKPAQRFYWQAVRGIVEKTDVLQELQRLGADLVGWEGGRGLIGAT
;
A
#
# COMPACT_ATOMS: atom_id res chain seq x y z
N MET A 1 -5.36 -11.01 -1.37
CA MET A 1 -4.43 -10.42 -0.37
C MET A 1 -4.41 -8.91 -0.54
N PHE A 2 -4.43 -8.13 0.54
CA PHE A 2 -4.26 -6.68 0.50
C PHE A 2 -2.78 -6.33 0.70
N LEU A 3 -2.28 -5.42 -0.12
CA LEU A 3 -0.95 -4.83 -0.06
C LEU A 3 -1.13 -3.32 0.06
N ALA A 4 -0.74 -2.74 1.19
CA ALA A 4 -0.86 -1.30 1.43
C ALA A 4 0.50 -0.69 1.80
N PHE A 5 0.73 0.54 1.39
CA PHE A 5 1.98 1.25 1.62
C PHE A 5 1.78 2.76 1.62
N ASP A 6 2.64 3.46 2.34
CA ASP A 6 2.62 4.91 2.47
C ASP A 6 4.00 5.48 2.77
N ASP A 7 4.14 6.81 2.66
CA ASP A 7 5.33 7.61 3.03
C ASP A 7 6.61 7.18 2.30
N THR A 8 6.50 6.93 1.00
CA THR A 8 7.61 6.44 0.14
C THR A 8 8.27 7.54 -0.69
N ASP A 9 7.64 8.73 -0.78
CA ASP A 9 8.14 9.89 -1.51
C ASP A 9 8.81 10.92 -0.59
N SER A 10 9.53 11.86 -1.19
CA SER A 10 10.11 13.01 -0.51
C SER A 10 9.47 14.32 -0.99
N LEU A 11 9.92 15.45 -0.43
CA LEU A 11 9.53 16.77 -0.92
C LEU A 11 10.05 17.05 -2.33
N GLU A 12 11.18 16.47 -2.69
CA GLU A 12 11.92 16.76 -3.93
C GLU A 12 11.66 15.73 -5.02
N SER A 13 11.49 14.46 -4.64
CA SER A 13 11.45 13.37 -5.60
C SER A 13 10.48 12.25 -5.22
N MET A 14 10.26 11.36 -6.17
CA MET A 14 9.40 10.19 -6.10
C MET A 14 7.90 10.53 -5.97
N CYS A 15 7.08 9.54 -6.18
CA CYS A 15 5.63 9.60 -5.96
C CYS A 15 5.15 8.21 -5.55
N THR A 16 4.40 8.14 -4.46
CA THR A 16 3.84 6.87 -3.97
C THR A 16 2.94 6.19 -5.02
N THR A 17 2.29 6.97 -5.91
CA THR A 17 1.51 6.41 -7.04
C THR A 17 2.41 5.79 -8.11
N PHE A 18 3.59 6.34 -8.39
CA PHE A 18 4.55 5.71 -9.28
C PHE A 18 5.06 4.39 -8.68
N LEU A 19 5.35 4.36 -7.39
CA LEU A 19 5.73 3.12 -6.72
C LEU A 19 4.64 2.04 -6.82
N ALA A 20 3.36 2.43 -6.81
CA ALA A 20 2.26 1.49 -7.06
C ALA A 20 2.34 0.84 -8.44
N THR A 21 2.74 1.58 -9.48
CA THR A 21 2.89 1.02 -10.83
C THR A 21 4.03 0.01 -10.89
N GLU A 22 5.13 0.29 -10.22
CA GLU A 22 6.27 -0.64 -10.14
C GLU A 22 5.93 -1.91 -9.35
N LEU A 23 5.14 -1.79 -8.28
CA LEU A 23 4.63 -2.95 -7.55
C LEU A 23 3.67 -3.80 -8.39
N ILE A 24 2.79 -3.19 -9.20
CA ILE A 24 1.90 -3.92 -10.11
C ILE A 24 2.73 -4.71 -11.14
N LYS A 25 3.79 -4.11 -11.67
CA LYS A 25 4.70 -4.81 -12.61
C LYS A 25 5.44 -5.96 -11.93
N ALA A 26 6.04 -5.71 -10.77
CA ALA A 26 6.84 -6.71 -10.04
C ALA A 26 6.01 -7.89 -9.54
N LEU A 27 4.74 -7.65 -9.20
CA LEU A 27 3.78 -8.65 -8.73
C LEU A 27 2.88 -9.18 -9.85
N GLY A 28 3.29 -9.05 -11.12
CA GLY A 28 2.53 -9.44 -12.31
C GLY A 28 2.21 -10.94 -12.45
N VAL A 29 2.66 -11.78 -11.53
CA VAL A 29 2.23 -13.19 -11.39
C VAL A 29 0.82 -13.29 -10.76
N TYR A 30 0.35 -12.21 -10.15
CA TYR A 30 -0.99 -12.07 -9.60
C TYR A 30 -1.80 -11.04 -10.36
N ASP A 31 -3.10 -11.21 -10.35
CA ASP A 31 -4.06 -10.26 -10.91
C ASP A 31 -4.43 -9.19 -9.88
N LEU A 32 -4.78 -8.00 -10.38
CA LEU A 32 -5.48 -7.01 -9.56
C LEU A 32 -6.93 -7.47 -9.32
N ILE A 33 -7.34 -7.39 -8.06
CA ILE A 33 -8.73 -7.67 -7.65
C ILE A 33 -9.40 -6.36 -7.26
N GLY A 34 -10.26 -5.85 -8.13
CA GLY A 34 -10.78 -4.49 -8.02
C GLY A 34 -9.75 -3.43 -8.42
N LEU A 35 -10.04 -2.18 -8.17
CA LEU A 35 -9.18 -1.05 -8.53
C LEU A 35 -8.11 -0.79 -7.47
N PRO A 36 -6.89 -0.34 -7.86
CA PRO A 36 -5.97 0.32 -6.94
C PRO A 36 -6.66 1.46 -6.20
N ARG A 37 -6.35 1.63 -4.93
CA ARG A 37 -7.03 2.62 -4.08
C ARG A 37 -6.04 3.60 -3.51
N LEU A 38 -6.31 4.88 -3.72
CA LEU A 38 -5.66 5.99 -3.04
C LEU A 38 -6.57 6.45 -1.89
N MET A 39 -6.11 6.29 -0.64
CA MET A 39 -6.78 6.78 0.55
C MET A 39 -6.19 8.13 0.93
N ARG A 40 -7.02 9.18 0.87
CA ARG A 40 -6.62 10.51 1.36
C ARG A 40 -6.77 10.58 2.87
N LEU A 41 -5.72 11.02 3.54
CA LEU A 41 -5.63 11.16 4.98
C LEU A 41 -5.56 12.64 5.38
N ASN A 42 -5.44 12.93 6.69
CA ASN A 42 -5.40 14.29 7.19
C ASN A 42 -4.29 15.13 6.53
N PRO A 43 -4.63 16.19 5.76
CA PRO A 43 -3.64 17.00 5.06
C PRO A 43 -2.85 17.95 5.97
N THR A 44 -3.20 18.05 7.25
CA THR A 44 -2.57 18.99 8.19
C THR A 44 -1.50 18.37 9.07
N VAL A 45 -1.21 17.07 8.92
CA VAL A 45 -0.11 16.45 9.67
C VAL A 45 1.23 17.07 9.25
N PRO A 46 2.11 17.41 10.20
CA PRO A 46 3.34 18.17 9.93
C PRO A 46 4.41 17.33 9.21
N TRP A 47 4.32 16.00 9.29
CA TRP A 47 5.33 15.08 8.74
C TRP A 47 5.06 14.66 7.29
N LYS A 48 3.92 15.01 6.72
CA LYS A 48 3.62 14.68 5.33
C LYS A 48 4.63 15.33 4.39
N THR A 49 4.88 14.68 3.28
CA THR A 49 5.69 15.23 2.18
C THR A 49 4.90 16.28 1.40
N ARG A 50 4.30 15.95 0.26
CA ARG A 50 3.51 16.87 -0.57
C ARG A 50 2.01 16.71 -0.32
N GLY A 51 1.55 15.49 -0.23
CA GLY A 51 0.18 15.14 0.10
C GLY A 51 0.16 14.03 1.13
N ASN A 52 -0.94 13.85 1.85
CA ASN A 52 -1.11 12.75 2.77
C ASN A 52 -2.08 11.74 2.15
N GLY A 53 -1.55 10.63 1.66
CA GLY A 53 -2.35 9.62 0.98
C GLY A 53 -1.63 8.31 0.78
N ALA A 54 -2.17 7.27 1.38
CA ALA A 54 -1.70 5.91 1.27
C ALA A 54 -2.30 5.20 0.04
N LEU A 55 -1.65 4.15 -0.41
CA LEU A 55 -2.09 3.31 -1.51
C LEU A 55 -2.33 1.87 -1.06
N CYS A 56 -3.32 1.24 -1.68
CA CYS A 56 -3.62 -0.17 -1.45
C CYS A 56 -3.97 -0.85 -2.77
N LEU A 57 -3.32 -1.99 -3.00
CA LEU A 57 -3.64 -2.96 -4.04
C LEU A 57 -4.31 -4.17 -3.40
N ARG A 58 -5.16 -4.85 -4.14
CA ARG A 58 -5.62 -6.19 -3.77
C ARG A 58 -5.18 -7.16 -4.86
N LEU A 59 -4.51 -8.23 -4.46
CA LEU A 59 -3.84 -9.20 -5.31
C LEU A 59 -4.38 -10.62 -5.08
N GLY A 60 -4.41 -11.40 -6.15
CA GLY A 60 -4.83 -12.80 -6.12
C GLY A 60 -4.92 -13.37 -7.51
N ILE A 61 -5.45 -14.58 -7.66
CA ILE A 61 -5.82 -15.15 -8.95
C ILE A 61 -7.25 -14.71 -9.29
N GLY A 62 -7.41 -13.99 -10.38
CA GLY A 62 -8.69 -13.43 -10.79
C GLY A 62 -9.70 -14.48 -11.21
N ARG A 63 -10.98 -14.17 -11.02
CA ARG A 63 -12.10 -15.03 -11.45
C ARG A 63 -13.14 -14.23 -12.23
N GLY A 64 -13.54 -14.75 -13.38
CA GLY A 64 -14.54 -14.16 -14.27
C GLY A 64 -13.90 -13.35 -15.39
N GLU A 65 -14.67 -12.45 -15.99
CA GLU A 65 -14.20 -11.60 -17.07
C GLU A 65 -13.37 -10.43 -16.50
N PRO A 66 -12.16 -10.20 -17.04
CA PRO A 66 -11.34 -9.06 -16.64
C PRO A 66 -11.88 -7.76 -17.24
N THR A 67 -11.62 -6.66 -16.56
CA THR A 67 -11.88 -5.31 -17.05
C THR A 67 -10.55 -4.56 -17.17
N MET A 68 -10.30 -3.94 -18.31
CA MET A 68 -9.14 -3.07 -18.48
C MET A 68 -9.30 -1.83 -17.59
N VAL A 69 -8.31 -1.56 -16.74
CA VAL A 69 -8.35 -0.49 -15.73
C VAL A 69 -7.27 0.57 -15.94
N GLY A 70 -6.38 0.33 -16.88
CA GLY A 70 -5.30 1.26 -17.21
C GLY A 70 -4.29 0.64 -18.16
N GLU A 71 -3.16 1.33 -18.28
CA GLU A 71 -2.04 0.95 -19.12
C GLU A 71 -0.73 1.30 -18.41
N LEU A 72 0.26 0.44 -18.47
CA LEU A 72 1.60 0.65 -17.95
C LEU A 72 2.61 0.25 -19.02
N ASP A 73 3.47 1.17 -19.43
CA ASP A 73 4.51 0.95 -20.47
C ASP A 73 3.92 0.30 -21.75
N ASP A 74 2.82 0.89 -22.26
CA ASP A 74 2.07 0.42 -23.43
C ASP A 74 1.42 -0.98 -23.27
N MET A 75 1.42 -1.53 -22.06
CA MET A 75 0.78 -2.81 -21.75
C MET A 75 -0.54 -2.60 -21.00
N PRO A 76 -1.65 -3.21 -21.45
CA PRO A 76 -2.92 -3.08 -20.76
C PRO A 76 -2.88 -3.74 -19.38
N VAL A 77 -3.43 -3.05 -18.39
CA VAL A 77 -3.61 -3.55 -17.03
C VAL A 77 -5.06 -3.95 -16.84
N TYR A 78 -5.24 -5.18 -16.41
CA TYR A 78 -6.56 -5.76 -16.16
C TYR A 78 -6.83 -5.96 -14.67
N SER A 79 -8.09 -5.94 -14.32
CA SER A 79 -8.58 -6.20 -12.96
C SER A 79 -9.78 -7.14 -13.01
N TYR A 80 -9.92 -7.95 -11.99
CA TYR A 80 -11.03 -8.87 -11.80
C TYR A 80 -11.93 -8.42 -10.65
N GLY A 81 -13.24 -8.59 -10.80
CA GLY A 81 -14.20 -8.26 -9.75
C GLY A 81 -14.16 -9.21 -8.55
N ARG A 82 -13.63 -10.43 -8.74
CA ARG A 82 -13.57 -11.50 -7.73
C ARG A 82 -12.24 -12.23 -7.82
N THR A 83 -11.83 -12.81 -6.70
CA THR A 83 -10.66 -13.71 -6.67
C THR A 83 -11.12 -15.17 -6.64
N ALA A 84 -10.36 -16.05 -7.30
CA ALA A 84 -10.46 -17.49 -7.15
C ALA A 84 -9.55 -17.98 -6.02
N GLU A 85 -8.37 -17.35 -5.87
CA GLU A 85 -7.37 -17.67 -4.87
C GLU A 85 -6.66 -16.40 -4.42
N GLU A 86 -6.40 -16.27 -3.14
CA GLU A 86 -5.63 -15.12 -2.60
C GLU A 86 -4.14 -15.30 -2.92
N ALA A 87 -3.44 -14.18 -3.11
CA ALA A 87 -2.00 -14.19 -3.31
C ALA A 87 -1.28 -14.67 -2.04
N ASP A 88 -0.13 -15.31 -2.23
CA ASP A 88 0.76 -15.74 -1.13
C ASP A 88 1.33 -14.53 -0.40
N PRO A 89 1.09 -14.39 0.92
CA PRO A 89 1.51 -13.21 1.67
C PRO A 89 3.03 -13.06 1.76
N GLU A 90 3.77 -14.15 1.91
CA GLU A 90 5.24 -14.13 2.04
C GLU A 90 5.89 -13.67 0.73
N PHE A 91 5.42 -14.18 -0.40
CA PHE A 91 5.88 -13.75 -1.71
C PHE A 91 5.56 -12.28 -1.96
N VAL A 92 4.32 -11.83 -1.68
CA VAL A 92 3.90 -10.44 -1.85
C VAL A 92 4.75 -9.52 -0.96
N LEU A 93 4.98 -9.89 0.30
CA LEU A 93 5.80 -9.11 1.23
C LEU A 93 7.24 -8.97 0.71
N THR A 94 7.87 -10.09 0.34
CA THR A 94 9.27 -10.13 -0.12
C THR A 94 9.48 -9.27 -1.35
N VAL A 95 8.61 -9.39 -2.36
CA VAL A 95 8.71 -8.60 -3.59
C VAL A 95 8.44 -7.12 -3.32
N ALA A 96 7.43 -6.81 -2.52
CA ALA A 96 7.10 -5.42 -2.20
C ALA A 96 8.19 -4.74 -1.35
N GLU A 97 8.79 -5.46 -0.41
CA GLU A 97 9.92 -4.97 0.39
C GLU A 97 11.13 -4.62 -0.49
N ASP A 98 11.48 -5.48 -1.46
CA ASP A 98 12.57 -5.20 -2.41
C ASP A 98 12.28 -3.94 -3.23
N VAL A 99 11.08 -3.83 -3.80
CA VAL A 99 10.70 -2.66 -4.62
C VAL A 99 10.73 -1.38 -3.81
N ILE A 100 10.15 -1.38 -2.59
CA ILE A 100 10.11 -0.21 -1.72
C ILE A 100 11.52 0.17 -1.27
N SER A 101 12.36 -0.79 -0.87
CA SER A 101 13.74 -0.55 -0.44
C SER A 101 14.60 0.10 -1.53
N ARG A 102 14.34 -0.21 -2.80
CA ARG A 102 15.07 0.37 -3.94
C ARG A 102 14.57 1.74 -4.35
N LEU A 103 13.29 2.02 -4.18
CA LEU A 103 12.64 3.19 -4.78
C LEU A 103 12.25 4.26 -3.77
N ALA A 104 11.97 3.92 -2.53
CA ALA A 104 11.60 4.90 -1.52
C ALA A 104 12.77 5.84 -1.19
N ARG A 105 12.45 7.07 -0.84
CA ARG A 105 13.39 8.15 -0.58
C ARG A 105 13.73 8.29 0.90
N THR A 106 14.20 7.22 1.53
CA THR A 106 14.55 7.21 2.95
C THR A 106 15.68 8.18 3.28
N GLU A 107 16.67 8.31 2.39
CA GLU A 107 17.76 9.26 2.50
C GLU A 107 17.31 10.74 2.39
N GLU A 108 16.11 10.98 1.88
CA GLU A 108 15.48 12.30 1.77
C GLU A 108 14.37 12.51 2.83
N GLY A 109 14.30 11.64 3.84
CA GLY A 109 13.41 11.76 5.00
C GLY A 109 12.07 11.05 4.87
N ALA A 110 11.85 10.23 3.84
CA ALA A 110 10.70 9.31 3.81
C ALA A 110 10.83 8.26 4.92
N SER A 111 9.69 7.84 5.47
CA SER A 111 9.62 6.81 6.52
C SER A 111 8.59 5.75 6.13
N PRO A 112 8.88 4.94 5.09
CA PRO A 112 7.92 4.03 4.49
C PRO A 112 7.32 3.04 5.47
N GLY A 113 6.06 2.70 5.20
CA GLY A 113 5.36 1.59 5.81
C GLY A 113 4.75 0.69 4.75
N LEU A 114 4.90 -0.61 4.93
CA LEU A 114 4.36 -1.68 4.11
C LEU A 114 3.54 -2.62 4.98
N VAL A 115 2.34 -2.95 4.54
CA VAL A 115 1.43 -3.89 5.22
C VAL A 115 0.86 -4.88 4.21
N VAL A 116 0.96 -6.16 4.54
CA VAL A 116 0.32 -7.26 3.79
C VAL A 116 -0.67 -7.96 4.72
N SER A 117 -1.95 -8.06 4.30
CA SER A 117 -2.99 -8.62 5.16
C SER A 117 -4.10 -9.30 4.35
N ALA A 118 -4.63 -10.40 4.88
CA ALA A 118 -5.82 -11.04 4.32
C ALA A 118 -7.11 -10.28 4.68
N ALA A 119 -7.11 -9.49 5.75
CA ALA A 119 -8.25 -8.76 6.26
C ALA A 119 -8.01 -7.25 6.28
N LYS A 120 -9.09 -6.49 6.25
CA LYS A 120 -9.03 -5.03 6.39
C LYS A 120 -9.04 -4.64 7.87
N PRO A 121 -8.34 -3.56 8.23
CA PRO A 121 -8.43 -2.96 9.56
C PRO A 121 -9.83 -2.41 9.81
N ALA A 122 -10.12 -2.12 11.08
CA ALA A 122 -11.38 -1.51 11.47
C ALA A 122 -11.52 -0.11 10.85
N GLN A 123 -12.68 0.19 10.23
CA GLN A 123 -12.95 1.45 9.53
C GLN A 123 -12.72 2.70 10.41
N ARG A 124 -12.75 2.55 11.74
CA ARG A 124 -12.45 3.66 12.67
C ARG A 124 -11.07 4.27 12.44
N PHE A 125 -10.04 3.47 12.08
CA PHE A 125 -8.69 3.96 11.83
C PHE A 125 -8.65 4.94 10.67
N TYR A 126 -9.35 4.63 9.57
CA TYR A 126 -9.49 5.56 8.46
C TYR A 126 -10.09 6.90 8.90
N TRP A 127 -11.20 6.88 9.64
CA TRP A 127 -11.83 8.12 10.10
C TRP A 127 -11.01 8.90 11.11
N GLN A 128 -10.23 8.22 11.95
CA GLN A 128 -9.27 8.86 12.85
C GLN A 128 -8.15 9.52 12.04
N ALA A 129 -7.57 8.81 11.06
CA ALA A 129 -6.47 9.31 10.23
C ALA A 129 -6.90 10.45 9.29
N VAL A 130 -8.16 10.53 8.89
CA VAL A 130 -8.72 11.66 8.11
C VAL A 130 -8.91 12.90 8.98
N ARG A 131 -9.29 12.74 10.25
CA ARG A 131 -9.73 13.84 11.13
C ARG A 131 -8.67 14.31 12.12
N GLY A 132 -7.62 13.54 12.33
CA GLY A 132 -6.62 13.83 13.35
C GLY A 132 -5.31 13.10 13.15
N ILE A 133 -4.59 12.93 14.23
CA ILE A 133 -3.35 12.16 14.31
C ILE A 133 -3.68 10.81 14.95
N VAL A 134 -3.14 9.75 14.37
CA VAL A 134 -3.26 8.37 14.87
C VAL A 134 -1.91 7.97 15.47
N GLU A 135 -1.95 7.39 16.66
CA GLU A 135 -0.75 6.89 17.31
C GLU A 135 -0.30 5.56 16.67
N LYS A 136 0.99 5.46 16.40
CA LYS A 136 1.55 4.25 15.78
C LYS A 136 1.34 2.99 16.63
N THR A 137 1.34 3.13 17.94
CA THR A 137 1.07 2.03 18.89
C THR A 137 -0.31 1.40 18.68
N ASP A 138 -1.34 2.21 18.43
CA ASP A 138 -2.71 1.72 18.19
C ASP A 138 -2.79 0.96 16.88
N VAL A 139 -2.09 1.47 15.86
CA VAL A 139 -1.97 0.82 14.54
C VAL A 139 -1.28 -0.54 14.66
N LEU A 140 -0.15 -0.62 15.35
CA LEU A 140 0.58 -1.88 15.53
C LEU A 140 -0.25 -2.93 16.27
N GLN A 141 -1.04 -2.54 17.27
CA GLN A 141 -1.97 -3.44 17.95
C GLN A 141 -3.05 -3.97 17.01
N GLU A 142 -3.60 -3.13 16.14
CA GLU A 142 -4.60 -3.56 15.16
C GLU A 142 -3.98 -4.51 14.12
N LEU A 143 -2.78 -4.20 13.59
CA LEU A 143 -2.08 -5.06 12.64
C LEU A 143 -1.75 -6.44 13.26
N GLN A 144 -1.30 -6.46 14.52
CA GLN A 144 -1.09 -7.70 15.26
C GLN A 144 -2.39 -8.50 15.41
N ARG A 145 -3.50 -7.83 15.74
CA ARG A 145 -4.82 -8.48 15.84
C ARG A 145 -5.29 -9.10 14.53
N LEU A 146 -4.92 -8.49 13.41
CA LEU A 146 -5.24 -8.99 12.06
C LEU A 146 -4.30 -10.12 11.61
N GLY A 147 -3.20 -10.36 12.30
CA GLY A 147 -2.13 -11.26 11.83
C GLY A 147 -1.50 -10.75 10.53
N ALA A 148 -1.39 -9.42 10.39
CA ALA A 148 -0.80 -8.81 9.22
C ALA A 148 0.72 -8.85 9.28
N ASP A 149 1.35 -9.06 8.12
CA ASP A 149 2.79 -8.89 7.94
C ASP A 149 3.09 -7.42 7.65
N LEU A 150 4.19 -6.91 8.20
CA LEU A 150 4.53 -5.51 8.06
C LEU A 150 6.03 -5.25 8.05
N VAL A 151 6.44 -4.21 7.32
CA VAL A 151 7.80 -3.68 7.32
C VAL A 151 7.74 -2.15 7.45
N GLY A 152 8.61 -1.59 8.28
CA GLY A 152 8.74 -0.14 8.43
C GLY A 152 10.20 0.29 8.34
N TRP A 153 10.47 1.33 7.57
CA TRP A 153 11.80 1.95 7.43
C TRP A 153 11.84 3.29 8.18
N GLU A 154 13.01 3.71 8.63
CA GLU A 154 13.22 5.04 9.26
C GLU A 154 12.17 5.38 10.35
N GLY A 155 11.90 4.41 11.20
CA GLY A 155 10.86 4.53 12.24
C GLY A 155 9.46 4.10 11.80
N GLY A 156 9.21 3.82 10.52
CA GLY A 156 7.97 3.20 10.00
C GLY A 156 6.72 4.05 10.23
N ARG A 157 6.81 5.36 10.09
CA ARG A 157 5.66 6.27 10.19
C ARG A 157 4.58 5.93 9.15
N GLY A 158 4.99 5.52 7.95
CA GLY A 158 4.10 5.11 6.87
C GLY A 158 3.20 3.90 7.22
N LEU A 159 3.51 3.12 8.27
CA LEU A 159 2.62 2.08 8.76
C LEU A 159 1.26 2.61 9.19
N ILE A 160 1.18 3.88 9.62
CA ILE A 160 -0.08 4.53 10.01
C ILE A 160 -1.00 4.67 8.79
N GLY A 161 -0.45 5.16 7.68
CA GLY A 161 -1.24 5.34 6.45
C GLY A 161 -1.50 4.03 5.71
N ALA A 162 -0.59 3.07 5.80
CA ALA A 162 -0.73 1.74 5.20
C ALA A 162 -1.74 0.83 5.93
N THR A 163 -2.23 1.23 7.11
CA THR A 163 -3.28 0.54 7.85
C THR A 163 -4.64 1.14 7.55
#